data_f3afb9c04664977ba991e9d2e7110276
#
_entry.id   f3afb9c04664977ba991e9d2e7110276
#
_cell.length_a   1.000
_cell.length_b   1.000
_cell.length_c   1.000
_cell.angle_alpha   90.00
_cell.angle_beta   90.00
_cell.angle_gamma   90.00
#
_symmetry.space_group_name_H-M   'P 1'
#
loop_
_entity.id
_entity.type
_entity.pdbx_description
1 polymer ?
#
loop_
_entity_poly.entity_id
_entity_poly.type
_entity_poly.pdbx_seq_one_letter_code
_entity_poly.pdbx_strand_id
1 'polypeptide(L)'
;MAVMNNWDLKDINNSVYQTRGEPVEDRYVVSDLGASFGPTGLNWKLKGKPAAYCDSKWINAISPEFVDFNVPSELPMNFFLDVPELVRRTSLLWLGHHIPRKDARWMGDLLARLSPQQIRDTFRAAGYSADEVEQLSRVVERRIGELEKL
;
A
#
# COMPACT_ATOMS: atom_id res chain seq x y z
N MET A 1 0.96 -0.72 -3.25
CA MET A 1 0.05 0.23 -2.54
C MET A 1 -0.89 -0.51 -1.59
N ALA A 2 -1.78 -1.40 -2.04
CA ALA A 2 -2.77 -2.09 -1.19
C ALA A 2 -2.16 -2.88 -0.02
N VAL A 3 -1.07 -3.64 -0.23
CA VAL A 3 -0.39 -4.39 0.85
C VAL A 3 -0.01 -3.51 2.03
N MET A 4 0.45 -2.30 1.76
CA MET A 4 0.89 -1.33 2.78
C MET A 4 -0.24 -0.41 3.25
N ASN A 5 -1.45 -0.58 2.72
CA ASN A 5 -2.57 0.30 2.97
C ASN A 5 -2.27 1.78 2.66
N ASN A 6 -1.45 2.02 1.62
CA ASN A 6 -1.14 3.37 1.17
C ASN A 6 -2.32 3.91 0.36
N TRP A 7 -2.90 5.00 0.83
CA TRP A 7 -4.07 5.65 0.25
C TRP A 7 -3.73 6.84 -0.66
N ASP A 8 -2.45 7.26 -0.71
CA ASP A 8 -2.05 8.37 -1.57
C ASP A 8 -1.75 7.90 -2.99
N LEU A 9 -2.84 7.70 -3.75
CA LEU A 9 -2.84 7.13 -5.09
C LEU A 9 -2.60 8.16 -6.20
N LYS A 10 -2.04 9.34 -5.90
CA LYS A 10 -1.80 10.39 -6.89
C LYS A 10 -0.86 9.90 -8.00
N ASP A 11 -1.13 10.32 -9.23
CA ASP A 11 -0.29 9.99 -10.39
C ASP A 11 1.17 10.43 -10.19
N ILE A 12 1.38 11.60 -9.56
CA ILE A 12 2.72 12.12 -9.28
C ILE A 12 3.54 11.21 -8.36
N ASN A 13 2.86 10.37 -7.57
CA ASN A 13 3.49 9.42 -6.66
C ASN A 13 3.73 8.05 -7.31
N ASN A 14 3.27 7.85 -8.56
CA ASN A 14 3.36 6.61 -9.30
C ASN A 14 3.84 6.91 -10.71
N SER A 15 5.10 6.70 -10.98
CA SER A 15 5.72 7.10 -12.24
C SER A 15 6.48 5.97 -12.88
N VAL A 16 6.50 5.94 -14.20
CA VAL A 16 7.33 5.05 -15.00
C VAL A 16 8.44 5.87 -15.63
N TYR A 17 9.67 5.49 -15.36
CA TYR A 17 10.85 6.12 -15.95
C TYR A 17 11.54 5.15 -16.87
N GLN A 18 11.92 5.61 -18.05
CA GLN A 18 12.79 4.83 -18.92
C GLN A 18 14.26 5.09 -18.59
N THR A 19 15.04 4.01 -18.49
CA THR A 19 16.48 4.15 -18.30
C THR A 19 17.13 4.72 -19.57
N ARG A 20 18.20 5.50 -19.41
CA ARG A 20 18.97 6.05 -20.51
C ARG A 20 20.03 5.07 -21.06
N GLY A 21 20.00 3.81 -20.65
CA GLY A 21 20.97 2.77 -21.05
C GLY A 21 20.41 1.85 -22.13
N GLU A 22 21.25 0.97 -22.67
CA GLU A 22 20.85 -0.16 -23.50
C GLU A 22 21.09 -1.47 -22.72
N PRO A 23 20.06 -2.32 -22.55
CA PRO A 23 18.69 -2.13 -23.06
C PRO A 23 17.91 -1.04 -22.31
N VAL A 24 16.96 -0.40 -22.99
CA VAL A 24 16.01 0.52 -22.35
C VAL A 24 15.07 -0.29 -21.46
N GLU A 25 15.01 0.06 -20.20
CA GLU A 25 14.13 -0.60 -19.22
C GLU A 25 13.14 0.39 -18.63
N ASP A 26 11.90 -0.04 -18.43
CA ASP A 26 10.91 0.71 -17.71
C ASP A 26 11.07 0.49 -16.19
N ARG A 27 11.27 1.57 -15.45
CA ARG A 27 11.34 1.54 -13.98
C ARG A 27 10.08 2.12 -13.38
N TYR A 28 9.33 1.29 -12.69
CA TYR A 28 8.17 1.69 -11.93
C TYR A 28 8.62 2.24 -10.56
N VAL A 29 8.33 3.50 -10.31
CA VAL A 29 8.71 4.16 -9.06
C VAL A 29 7.47 4.59 -8.32
N VAL A 30 7.35 4.14 -7.08
CA VAL A 30 6.35 4.61 -6.13
C VAL A 30 7.06 5.53 -5.15
N SER A 31 6.62 6.78 -5.08
CA SER A 31 7.11 7.79 -4.14
C SER A 31 6.03 8.16 -3.13
N ASP A 32 6.39 8.92 -2.11
CA ASP A 32 5.52 9.35 -1.02
C ASP A 32 4.78 8.19 -0.32
N LEU A 33 5.56 7.38 0.38
CA LEU A 33 5.05 6.26 1.17
C LEU A 33 4.58 6.68 2.57
N GLY A 34 4.53 7.98 2.86
CA GLY A 34 4.17 8.51 4.18
C GLY A 34 2.74 8.17 4.64
N ALA A 35 1.86 7.83 3.70
CA ALA A 35 0.49 7.41 3.99
C ALA A 35 0.34 5.89 4.20
N SER A 36 1.44 5.14 4.33
CA SER A 36 1.44 3.68 4.49
C SER A 36 1.25 3.26 5.95
N PHE A 37 0.81 2.03 6.15
CA PHE A 37 0.67 1.37 7.46
C PHE A 37 -0.28 2.08 8.43
N GLY A 38 -1.40 2.54 7.90
CA GLY A 38 -2.47 3.21 8.63
C GLY A 38 -2.44 4.73 8.53
N PRO A 39 -3.55 5.41 8.86
CA PRO A 39 -3.65 6.85 8.75
C PRO A 39 -2.68 7.53 9.72
N THR A 40 -1.95 8.50 9.21
CA THR A 40 -0.98 9.29 10.02
C THR A 40 -1.65 10.31 10.93
N GLY A 41 -2.97 10.55 10.80
CA GLY A 41 -3.72 11.51 11.62
C GLY A 41 -3.18 12.95 11.51
N LEU A 42 -3.80 13.87 12.24
CA LEU A 42 -3.39 15.29 12.29
C LEU A 42 -2.06 15.55 13.04
N ASN A 43 -1.52 14.54 13.70
CA ASN A 43 -0.26 14.67 14.42
C ASN A 43 0.89 14.33 13.48
N TRP A 44 1.66 15.31 13.11
CA TRP A 44 2.88 15.30 12.27
C TRP A 44 4.01 14.36 12.75
N LYS A 45 3.79 13.55 13.73
CA LYS A 45 4.69 12.48 14.15
C LYS A 45 4.27 11.16 13.48
N LEU A 46 4.42 11.10 12.32
CA LEU A 46 4.93 10.36 11.18
C LEU A 46 4.98 8.83 11.25
N LYS A 47 4.44 8.17 12.26
CA LYS A 47 4.25 6.73 12.24
C LYS A 47 2.80 6.43 11.92
N GLY A 48 2.55 5.56 10.95
CA GLY A 48 1.25 4.95 10.77
C GLY A 48 0.74 4.39 12.10
N LYS A 49 -0.58 4.25 12.24
CA LYS A 49 -1.17 3.64 13.43
C LYS A 49 -1.22 2.11 13.23
N PRO A 50 -0.33 1.33 13.85
CA PRO A 50 -0.25 -0.12 13.63
C PRO A 50 -1.60 -0.82 13.82
N ALA A 51 -2.36 -0.45 14.84
CA ALA A 51 -3.69 -1.02 15.10
C ALA A 51 -4.63 -0.82 13.90
N ALA A 52 -4.73 0.39 13.36
CA ALA A 52 -5.57 0.68 12.21
C ALA A 52 -5.16 -0.12 10.97
N TYR A 53 -3.86 -0.29 10.75
CA TYR A 53 -3.35 -1.13 9.67
C TYR A 53 -3.67 -2.61 9.90
N CYS A 54 -3.41 -3.12 11.09
CA CYS A 54 -3.58 -4.54 11.42
C CYS A 54 -5.05 -4.98 11.32
N ASP A 55 -5.98 -4.11 11.69
CA ASP A 55 -7.41 -4.37 11.69
C ASP A 55 -8.09 -4.05 10.34
N SER A 56 -7.34 -3.43 9.41
CA SER A 56 -7.93 -3.01 8.15
C SER A 56 -8.27 -4.18 7.23
N LYS A 57 -9.48 -4.17 6.69
CA LYS A 57 -9.86 -4.99 5.55
C LYS A 57 -9.14 -4.46 4.31
N TRP A 58 -8.43 -5.30 3.58
CA TRP A 58 -7.65 -4.88 2.42
C TRP A 58 -8.11 -5.49 1.09
N ILE A 59 -8.79 -6.64 1.12
CA ILE A 59 -9.47 -7.23 -0.03
C ILE A 59 -10.98 -7.11 0.19
N ASN A 60 -11.69 -6.53 -0.76
CA ASN A 60 -13.13 -6.38 -0.74
C ASN A 60 -13.85 -7.57 -1.37
N ALA A 61 -13.39 -7.97 -2.56
CA ALA A 61 -13.99 -9.06 -3.32
C ALA A 61 -12.94 -9.78 -4.16
N ILE A 62 -13.19 -11.06 -4.42
CA ILE A 62 -12.41 -11.89 -5.34
C ILE A 62 -13.39 -12.54 -6.28
N SER A 63 -13.18 -12.36 -7.58
CA SER A 63 -13.89 -13.07 -8.65
C SER A 63 -12.94 -14.05 -9.35
N PRO A 64 -13.39 -14.87 -10.30
CA PRO A 64 -12.49 -15.74 -11.06
C PRO A 64 -11.36 -15.01 -11.79
N GLU A 65 -11.59 -13.79 -12.25
CA GLU A 65 -10.67 -13.02 -13.09
C GLU A 65 -10.02 -11.84 -12.38
N PHE A 66 -10.72 -11.24 -11.38
CA PHE A 66 -10.32 -9.98 -10.77
C PHE A 66 -10.33 -10.06 -9.25
N VAL A 67 -9.56 -9.17 -8.64
CA VAL A 67 -9.62 -8.85 -7.22
C VAL A 67 -9.87 -7.36 -7.03
N ASP A 68 -10.72 -7.02 -6.07
CA ASP A 68 -10.99 -5.66 -5.64
C ASP A 68 -10.31 -5.43 -4.29
N PHE A 69 -9.39 -4.48 -4.27
CA PHE A 69 -8.73 -4.05 -3.04
C PHE A 69 -9.49 -2.91 -2.37
N ASN A 70 -9.50 -2.92 -1.06
CA ASN A 70 -9.99 -1.79 -0.30
C ASN A 70 -9.00 -0.65 -0.37
N VAL A 71 -9.42 0.48 -0.94
CA VAL A 71 -8.67 1.73 -0.89
C VAL A 71 -9.17 2.50 0.33
N PRO A 72 -8.32 2.72 1.35
CA PRO A 72 -8.74 3.45 2.54
C PRO A 72 -9.17 4.85 2.15
N SER A 73 -10.40 5.19 2.48
CA SER A 73 -11.02 6.48 2.18
C SER A 73 -11.05 7.42 3.40
N GLU A 74 -10.24 7.15 4.42
CA GLU A 74 -10.16 8.05 5.57
C GLU A 74 -9.56 9.39 5.16
N LEU A 75 -10.46 10.29 4.77
CA LEU A 75 -10.11 11.67 4.48
C LEU A 75 -9.97 12.40 5.82
N PRO A 76 -8.80 12.98 6.13
CA PRO A 76 -8.67 13.87 7.27
C PRO A 76 -9.71 15.00 7.18
N MET A 77 -10.34 15.35 8.29
CA MET A 77 -11.41 16.33 8.36
C MET A 77 -11.07 17.67 7.66
N ASN A 78 -9.79 18.01 7.58
CA ASN A 78 -9.31 19.21 6.89
C ASN A 78 -9.54 19.21 5.37
N PHE A 79 -9.71 18.04 4.74
CA PHE A 79 -10.00 17.97 3.31
C PHE A 79 -11.44 18.35 2.94
N PHE A 80 -12.35 18.40 3.90
CA PHE A 80 -13.69 18.95 3.67
C PHE A 80 -13.65 20.45 3.35
N LEU A 81 -12.56 21.13 3.71
CA LEU A 81 -12.33 22.54 3.39
C LEU A 81 -11.63 22.74 2.02
N ASP A 82 -11.06 21.66 1.44
CA ASP A 82 -10.42 21.68 0.14
C ASP A 82 -11.20 20.77 -0.84
N VAL A 83 -12.25 21.33 -1.41
CA VAL A 83 -13.16 20.63 -2.32
C VAL A 83 -12.42 20.06 -3.56
N PRO A 84 -11.50 20.78 -4.23
CA PRO A 84 -10.74 20.25 -5.36
C PRO A 84 -9.93 18.99 -4.98
N GLU A 85 -9.27 18.99 -3.84
CA GLU A 85 -8.49 17.84 -3.37
C GLU A 85 -9.41 16.67 -2.99
N LEU A 86 -10.56 16.94 -2.37
CA LEU A 86 -11.58 15.92 -2.06
C LEU A 86 -12.07 15.22 -3.34
N VAL A 87 -12.44 16.00 -4.37
CA VAL A 87 -12.89 15.45 -5.67
C VAL A 87 -11.80 14.63 -6.31
N ARG A 88 -10.57 15.11 -6.34
CA ARG A 88 -9.43 14.39 -6.91
C ARG A 88 -9.20 13.05 -6.21
N ARG A 89 -9.22 13.01 -4.88
CA ARG A 89 -9.00 11.78 -4.11
C ARG A 89 -10.13 10.78 -4.29
N THR A 90 -11.37 11.25 -4.27
CA THR A 90 -12.52 10.36 -4.50
C THR A 90 -12.53 9.79 -5.92
N SER A 91 -12.05 10.55 -6.91
CA SER A 91 -11.94 10.06 -8.28
C SER A 91 -10.88 8.95 -8.47
N LEU A 92 -9.98 8.75 -7.50
CA LEU A 92 -8.93 7.72 -7.56
C LEU A 92 -9.32 6.41 -6.84
N LEU A 93 -10.47 6.36 -6.18
CA LEU A 93 -10.89 5.17 -5.43
C LEU A 93 -11.10 3.93 -6.32
N TRP A 94 -11.40 4.14 -7.60
CA TRP A 94 -11.55 3.05 -8.57
C TRP A 94 -10.25 2.29 -8.85
N LEU A 95 -9.06 2.88 -8.57
CA LEU A 95 -7.76 2.26 -8.83
C LEU A 95 -7.54 0.93 -8.10
N GLY A 96 -8.29 0.67 -7.04
CA GLY A 96 -8.27 -0.61 -6.33
C GLY A 96 -9.20 -1.67 -6.90
N HIS A 97 -10.01 -1.36 -7.91
CA HIS A 97 -11.04 -2.24 -8.44
C HIS A 97 -10.62 -2.93 -9.73
N HIS A 98 -11.16 -4.14 -9.95
CA HIS A 98 -10.97 -4.93 -11.17
C HIS A 98 -9.49 -5.18 -11.51
N ILE A 99 -8.66 -5.36 -10.50
CA ILE A 99 -7.25 -5.74 -10.72
C ILE A 99 -7.20 -7.19 -11.17
N PRO A 100 -6.58 -7.50 -12.32
CA PRO A 100 -6.46 -8.88 -12.78
C PRO A 100 -5.76 -9.75 -11.72
N ARG A 101 -6.35 -10.90 -11.39
CA ARG A 101 -5.78 -11.81 -10.37
C ARG A 101 -4.35 -12.22 -10.71
N LYS A 102 -4.05 -12.43 -11.98
CA LYS A 102 -2.69 -12.77 -12.44
C LYS A 102 -1.66 -11.69 -12.09
N ASP A 103 -2.05 -10.40 -12.16
CA ASP A 103 -1.17 -9.28 -11.87
C ASP A 103 -0.99 -9.11 -10.36
N ALA A 104 -2.06 -9.30 -9.59
CA ALA A 104 -2.00 -9.31 -8.14
C ALA A 104 -1.14 -10.47 -7.62
N ARG A 105 -1.30 -11.67 -8.19
CA ARG A 105 -0.49 -12.84 -7.87
C ARG A 105 0.98 -12.62 -8.23
N TRP A 106 1.27 -12.09 -9.42
CA TRP A 106 2.64 -11.76 -9.83
C TRP A 106 3.33 -10.84 -8.83
N MET A 107 2.61 -9.85 -8.31
CA MET A 107 3.12 -8.98 -7.25
C MET A 107 3.34 -9.76 -5.94
N GLY A 108 2.45 -10.70 -5.61
CA GLY A 108 2.61 -11.62 -4.48
C GLY A 108 3.91 -12.42 -4.58
N ASP A 109 4.16 -13.04 -5.73
CA ASP A 109 5.37 -13.83 -6.01
C ASP A 109 6.65 -12.99 -5.91
N LEU A 110 6.59 -11.70 -6.29
CA LEU A 110 7.71 -10.78 -6.11
C LEU A 110 7.97 -10.44 -4.64
N LEU A 111 6.90 -10.13 -3.89
CA LEU A 111 7.00 -9.76 -2.48
C LEU A 111 7.39 -10.97 -1.61
N ALA A 112 7.01 -12.18 -1.98
CA ALA A 112 7.38 -13.40 -1.29
C ALA A 112 8.89 -13.72 -1.33
N ARG A 113 9.66 -12.99 -2.15
CA ARG A 113 11.13 -13.06 -2.13
C ARG A 113 11.75 -12.38 -0.89
N LEU A 114 10.98 -11.56 -0.20
CA LEU A 114 11.39 -10.96 1.06
C LEU A 114 11.34 -12.01 2.17
N SER A 115 12.46 -12.20 2.86
CA SER A 115 12.45 -13.06 4.05
C SER A 115 11.69 -12.38 5.20
N PRO A 116 11.11 -13.16 6.14
CA PRO A 116 10.49 -12.61 7.34
C PRO A 116 11.43 -11.67 8.12
N GLN A 117 12.73 -11.96 8.11
CA GLN A 117 13.72 -11.12 8.77
C GLN A 117 13.85 -9.75 8.08
N GLN A 118 13.88 -9.71 6.75
CA GLN A 118 13.93 -8.45 6.00
C GLN A 118 12.71 -7.57 6.25
N ILE A 119 11.51 -8.19 6.33
CA ILE A 119 10.27 -7.47 6.66
C ILE A 119 10.38 -6.86 8.06
N ARG A 120 10.82 -7.61 9.08
CA ARG A 120 11.01 -7.10 10.44
C ARG A 120 12.04 -5.99 10.50
N ASP A 121 13.15 -6.13 9.80
CA ASP A 121 14.22 -5.15 9.80
C ASP A 121 13.78 -3.81 9.18
N THR A 122 12.87 -3.85 8.21
CA THR A 122 12.26 -2.63 7.65
C THR A 122 11.53 -1.82 8.74
N PHE A 123 10.71 -2.49 9.56
CA PHE A 123 9.98 -1.82 10.64
C PHE A 123 10.89 -1.38 11.79
N ARG A 124 11.93 -2.15 12.11
CA ARG A 124 12.96 -1.74 13.09
C ARG A 124 13.68 -0.48 12.64
N ALA A 125 14.09 -0.44 11.36
CA ALA A 125 14.75 0.73 10.78
C ALA A 125 13.85 1.97 10.78
N ALA A 126 12.53 1.79 10.66
CA ALA A 126 11.55 2.86 10.78
C ALA A 126 11.29 3.29 12.24
N GLY A 127 11.90 2.63 13.23
CA GLY A 127 11.82 2.98 14.64
C GLY A 127 10.52 2.56 15.34
N TYR A 128 9.87 1.49 14.87
CA TYR A 128 8.76 0.86 15.58
C TYR A 128 9.27 0.07 16.80
N SER A 129 8.45 -0.02 17.83
CA SER A 129 8.74 -0.87 19.01
C SER A 129 8.73 -2.35 18.64
N ALA A 130 9.31 -3.20 19.50
CA ALA A 130 9.38 -4.64 19.23
C ALA A 130 8.00 -5.26 18.98
N ASP A 131 7.00 -4.90 19.78
CA ASP A 131 5.62 -5.39 19.64
C ASP A 131 4.97 -4.92 18.34
N GLU A 132 5.17 -3.66 17.97
CA GLU A 132 4.68 -3.12 16.70
C GLU A 132 5.34 -3.79 15.50
N VAL A 133 6.66 -4.04 15.57
CA VAL A 133 7.41 -4.77 14.52
C VAL A 133 6.78 -6.14 14.29
N GLU A 134 6.52 -6.90 15.35
CA GLU A 134 5.92 -8.23 15.23
C GLU A 134 4.49 -8.18 14.68
N GLN A 135 3.67 -7.23 15.12
CA GLN A 135 2.31 -7.06 14.63
C GLN A 135 2.28 -6.69 13.14
N LEU A 136 3.02 -5.67 12.75
CA LEU A 136 3.08 -5.18 11.37
C LEU A 136 3.65 -6.24 10.42
N SER A 137 4.75 -6.88 10.80
CA SER A 137 5.40 -7.91 9.99
C SER A 137 4.48 -9.09 9.73
N ARG A 138 3.78 -9.57 10.77
CA ARG A 138 2.81 -10.67 10.63
C ARG A 138 1.69 -10.33 9.65
N VAL A 139 1.21 -9.10 9.65
CA VAL A 139 0.15 -8.67 8.72
C VAL A 139 0.69 -8.58 7.30
N VAL A 140 1.89 -8.03 7.10
CA VAL A 140 2.53 -7.98 5.77
C VAL A 140 2.75 -9.39 5.23
N GLU A 141 3.34 -10.29 6.01
CA GLU A 141 3.56 -11.69 5.62
C GLU A 141 2.24 -12.39 5.23
N ARG A 142 1.19 -12.19 6.04
CA ARG A 142 -0.15 -12.73 5.73
C ARG A 142 -0.68 -12.21 4.40
N ARG A 143 -0.62 -10.89 4.16
CA ARG A 143 -1.11 -10.27 2.92
C ARG A 143 -0.34 -10.73 1.69
N ILE A 144 0.97 -10.92 1.82
CA ILE A 144 1.79 -11.51 0.76
C ILE A 144 1.29 -12.92 0.44
N GLY A 145 1.12 -13.78 1.44
CA GLY A 145 0.62 -15.12 1.24
C GLY A 145 -0.84 -15.20 0.73
N GLU A 146 -1.65 -14.16 0.97
CA GLU A 146 -2.98 -14.03 0.38
C GLU A 146 -2.89 -13.69 -1.12
N LEU A 147 -1.94 -12.82 -1.54
CA LEU A 147 -1.71 -12.52 -2.95
C LEU A 147 -1.21 -13.74 -3.75
N GLU A 148 -0.28 -14.52 -3.19
CA GLU A 148 0.24 -15.72 -3.84
C GLU A 148 -0.85 -16.76 -4.13
N LYS A 149 -1.94 -16.74 -3.37
CA LYS A 149 -3.07 -17.68 -3.53
C LYS A 149 -4.15 -17.18 -4.50
N LEU A 150 -4.03 -15.97 -5.01
CA LEU A 150 -4.95 -15.45 -6.04
C LEU A 150 -4.70 -16.13 -7.43
#